data_de4d67cfd0107fa6459bdaf6e5d6452a
#
_entry.id   de4d67cfd0107fa6459bdaf6e5d6452a
#
_cell.length_a   1.000
_cell.length_b   1.000
_cell.length_c   1.000
_cell.angle_alpha   90.00
_cell.angle_beta   90.00
_cell.angle_gamma   90.00
#
_symmetry.space_group_name_H-M   'P 1'
#
loop_
_entity.id
_entity.type
_entity.pdbx_description
1 polymer ?
#
loop_
_entity_poly.entity_id
_entity_poly.type
_entity_poly.pdbx_seq_one_letter_code
_entity_poly.pdbx_strand_id
1 'polypeptide(L)'
;ATNEIRERKNNWADWGRLGSLLVASFLDDKEEIERNIKLIKGDLGDKIASDGHMPEEVRRGKNGLWYTYFSLAPMTASFWVTYNLTGENLFLWEQEGKSVKKALDYLLRYQKSPSEWKWYEGPNVGTHATWPDNLLEAMAGIYGESAYGE
;
A
#
# COMPACT_ATOMS: atom_id res chain seq x y z
N ALA A 1 -0.81 -22.12 -7.36
CA ALA A 1 -1.06 -21.55 -6.01
C ALA A 1 -0.70 -20.06 -5.93
N THR A 2 0.40 -19.63 -6.55
CA THR A 2 0.83 -18.22 -6.53
C THR A 2 -0.07 -17.28 -7.32
N ASN A 3 -0.71 -17.75 -8.38
CA ASN A 3 -1.57 -16.90 -9.23
C ASN A 3 -2.84 -16.45 -8.49
N GLU A 4 -3.49 -17.33 -7.74
CA GLU A 4 -4.72 -16.98 -6.99
C GLU A 4 -4.49 -15.92 -5.91
N ILE A 5 -3.31 -15.91 -5.27
CA ILE A 5 -2.98 -14.91 -4.25
C ILE A 5 -2.86 -13.52 -4.87
N ARG A 6 -2.21 -13.41 -6.02
CA ARG A 6 -1.97 -12.13 -6.72
C ARG A 6 -3.25 -11.49 -7.29
N GLU A 7 -4.31 -12.26 -7.43
CA GLU A 7 -5.61 -11.81 -7.95
C GLU A 7 -6.59 -11.42 -6.84
N ARG A 8 -6.22 -11.57 -5.57
CA ARG A 8 -7.03 -11.10 -4.44
C ARG A 8 -7.08 -9.58 -4.38
N LYS A 9 -8.08 -9.03 -3.69
CA LYS A 9 -8.29 -7.59 -3.59
C LYS A 9 -7.64 -6.95 -2.35
N ASN A 10 -7.16 -7.74 -1.41
CA ASN A 10 -6.60 -7.29 -0.14
C ASN A 10 -5.06 -7.37 -0.12
N ASN A 11 -4.47 -7.12 1.04
CA ASN A 11 -3.02 -7.16 1.29
C ASN A 11 -2.32 -8.46 0.82
N TRP A 12 -3.01 -9.58 0.76
CA TRP A 12 -2.45 -10.84 0.24
C TRP A 12 -1.96 -10.68 -1.21
N ALA A 13 -2.71 -9.95 -2.04
CA ALA A 13 -2.29 -9.66 -3.40
C ALA A 13 -1.04 -8.79 -3.43
N ASP A 14 -0.97 -7.79 -2.56
CA ASP A 14 0.17 -6.87 -2.53
C ASP A 14 1.47 -7.59 -2.15
N TRP A 15 1.43 -8.43 -1.12
CA TRP A 15 2.56 -9.29 -0.75
C TRP A 15 2.92 -10.31 -1.83
N GLY A 16 1.92 -10.94 -2.44
CA GLY A 16 2.12 -11.91 -3.51
C GLY A 16 2.76 -11.28 -4.76
N ARG A 17 2.32 -10.07 -5.12
CA ARG A 17 2.88 -9.33 -6.26
C ARG A 17 4.30 -8.85 -6.00
N LEU A 18 4.56 -8.31 -4.80
CA LEU A 18 5.92 -7.92 -4.40
C LEU A 18 6.87 -9.12 -4.47
N GLY A 19 6.51 -10.25 -3.85
CA GLY A 19 7.33 -11.46 -3.88
C GLY A 19 7.59 -11.96 -5.30
N SER A 20 6.56 -12.03 -6.14
CA SER A 20 6.68 -12.44 -7.53
C SER A 20 7.53 -11.47 -8.36
N LEU A 21 7.35 -10.15 -8.17
CA LEU A 21 8.11 -9.13 -8.87
C LEU A 21 9.61 -9.19 -8.53
N LEU A 22 9.94 -9.40 -7.24
CA LEU A 22 11.33 -9.54 -6.79
C LEU A 22 11.99 -10.79 -7.39
N VAL A 23 11.30 -11.92 -7.40
CA VAL A 23 11.82 -13.16 -8.01
C VAL A 23 11.99 -12.99 -9.51
N ALA A 24 11.01 -12.43 -10.20
CA ALA A 24 11.08 -12.16 -11.64
C ALA A 24 12.23 -11.20 -11.99
N SER A 25 12.44 -10.18 -11.17
CA SER A 25 13.57 -9.25 -11.30
C SER A 25 14.92 -9.97 -11.15
N PHE A 26 15.04 -10.83 -10.15
CA PHE A 26 16.26 -11.61 -9.93
C PHE A 26 16.58 -12.56 -11.09
N LEU A 27 15.55 -13.13 -11.71
CA LEU A 27 15.67 -14.07 -12.83
C LEU A 27 15.71 -13.39 -14.22
N ASP A 28 15.61 -12.07 -14.28
CA ASP A 28 15.43 -11.28 -15.53
C ASP A 28 14.25 -11.77 -16.39
N ASP A 29 13.18 -12.23 -15.72
CA ASP A 29 11.93 -12.68 -16.36
C ASP A 29 11.05 -11.48 -16.71
N LYS A 30 11.25 -10.95 -17.90
CA LYS A 30 10.56 -9.73 -18.37
C LYS A 30 9.05 -9.91 -18.50
N GLU A 31 8.59 -11.08 -18.92
CA GLU A 31 7.15 -11.37 -19.07
C GLU A 31 6.46 -11.35 -17.71
N GLU A 32 7.06 -11.98 -16.71
CA GLU A 32 6.50 -12.01 -15.36
C GLU A 32 6.61 -10.64 -14.64
N ILE A 33 7.65 -9.84 -14.92
CA ILE A 33 7.76 -8.45 -14.48
C ILE A 33 6.58 -7.64 -15.02
N GLU A 34 6.36 -7.64 -16.33
CA GLU A 34 5.26 -6.91 -16.98
C GLU A 34 3.89 -7.36 -16.45
N ARG A 35 3.70 -8.65 -16.25
CA ARG A 35 2.47 -9.21 -15.69
C ARG A 35 2.19 -8.70 -14.28
N ASN A 36 3.19 -8.69 -13.39
CA ASN A 36 3.03 -8.16 -12.03
C ASN A 36 2.73 -6.65 -12.03
N ILE A 37 3.42 -5.87 -12.85
CA ILE A 37 3.16 -4.43 -12.99
C ILE A 37 1.73 -4.19 -13.47
N LYS A 38 1.26 -4.95 -14.45
CA LYS A 38 -0.12 -4.87 -14.94
C LYS A 38 -1.16 -5.18 -13.85
N LEU A 39 -0.91 -6.20 -13.02
CA LEU A 39 -1.78 -6.55 -11.90
C LEU A 39 -1.80 -5.44 -10.84
N ILE A 40 -0.63 -4.86 -10.52
CA ILE A 40 -0.52 -3.76 -9.56
C ILE A 40 -1.33 -2.55 -10.04
N LYS A 41 -1.15 -2.14 -11.28
CA LYS A 41 -1.85 -0.98 -11.86
C LYS A 41 -3.36 -1.21 -12.00
N GLY A 42 -3.73 -2.44 -12.31
CA GLY A 42 -5.11 -2.79 -12.70
C GLY A 42 -6.13 -2.64 -11.57
N ASP A 43 -5.73 -2.73 -10.32
CA ASP A 43 -6.64 -2.66 -9.18
C ASP A 43 -6.42 -1.47 -8.22
N LEU A 44 -5.49 -0.57 -8.50
CA LEU A 44 -5.25 0.61 -7.66
C LEU A 44 -6.53 1.42 -7.41
N GLY A 45 -7.35 1.60 -8.44
CA GLY A 45 -8.61 2.32 -8.35
C GLY A 45 -9.66 1.63 -7.46
N ASP A 46 -9.59 0.30 -7.30
CA ASP A 46 -10.45 -0.46 -6.41
C ASP A 46 -9.90 -0.53 -4.98
N LYS A 47 -8.58 -0.48 -4.84
CA LYS A 47 -7.89 -0.58 -3.55
C LYS A 47 -7.96 0.68 -2.70
N ILE A 48 -8.07 1.84 -3.32
CA ILE A 48 -8.02 3.14 -2.65
C ILE A 48 -9.30 3.92 -2.98
N ALA A 49 -9.99 4.37 -1.95
CA ALA A 49 -11.14 5.27 -2.09
C ALA A 49 -10.70 6.74 -2.23
N SER A 50 -11.62 7.60 -2.63
CA SER A 50 -11.33 9.04 -2.87
C SER A 50 -10.91 9.81 -1.62
N ASP A 51 -11.28 9.33 -0.43
CA ASP A 51 -10.82 9.88 0.86
C ASP A 51 -9.52 9.24 1.38
N GLY A 52 -8.97 8.27 0.67
CA GLY A 52 -7.74 7.58 1.00
C GLY A 52 -7.89 6.28 1.79
N HIS A 53 -9.10 5.94 2.31
CA HIS A 53 -9.24 4.65 2.97
C HIS A 53 -9.08 3.48 1.99
N MET A 54 -8.66 2.33 2.50
CA MET A 54 -8.54 1.10 1.73
C MET A 54 -9.70 0.15 2.08
N PRO A 55 -10.71 -0.01 1.20
CA PRO A 55 -11.97 -0.68 1.53
C PRO A 55 -11.82 -2.09 2.08
N GLU A 56 -10.93 -2.89 1.52
CA GLU A 56 -10.72 -4.27 1.96
C GLU A 56 -10.00 -4.37 3.31
N GLU A 57 -9.20 -3.37 3.66
CA GLU A 57 -8.43 -3.38 4.90
C GLU A 57 -9.25 -2.82 6.07
N VAL A 58 -10.02 -1.75 5.86
CA VAL A 58 -10.86 -1.16 6.93
C VAL A 58 -11.97 -2.10 7.41
N ARG A 59 -12.38 -3.09 6.61
CA ARG A 59 -13.31 -4.16 7.03
C ARG A 59 -12.82 -4.99 8.21
N ARG A 60 -11.53 -4.89 8.53
CA ARG A 60 -10.92 -5.59 9.68
C ARG A 60 -11.21 -4.91 11.01
N GLY A 61 -12.05 -3.86 11.03
CA GLY A 61 -12.48 -3.17 12.25
C GLY A 61 -11.30 -2.62 13.05
N LYS A 62 -11.12 -3.11 14.29
CA LYS A 62 -10.01 -2.66 15.15
C LYS A 62 -8.62 -2.85 14.55
N ASN A 63 -8.46 -3.83 13.68
CA ASN A 63 -7.19 -4.13 13.01
C ASN A 63 -7.08 -3.43 11.65
N GLY A 64 -8.10 -2.71 11.20
CA GLY A 64 -8.13 -2.10 9.88
C GLY A 64 -7.02 -1.09 9.64
N LEU A 65 -6.63 -0.34 10.67
CA LEU A 65 -5.52 0.59 10.60
C LEU A 65 -4.19 -0.14 10.37
N TRP A 66 -3.95 -1.22 11.10
CA TRP A 66 -2.80 -2.10 10.88
C TRP A 66 -2.79 -2.71 9.48
N TYR A 67 -3.94 -3.22 9.02
CA TYR A 67 -4.02 -3.82 7.69
C TYR A 67 -3.88 -2.79 6.56
N THR A 68 -4.29 -1.55 6.77
CA THR A 68 -4.00 -0.44 5.84
C THR A 68 -2.50 -0.27 5.66
N TYR A 69 -1.74 -0.19 6.75
CA TYR A 69 -0.28 -0.20 6.69
C TYR A 69 0.24 -1.47 6.01
N PHE A 70 -0.26 -2.65 6.41
CA PHE A 70 0.21 -3.95 5.93
C PHE A 70 -0.06 -4.21 4.43
N SER A 71 -0.96 -3.44 3.83
CA SER A 71 -1.18 -3.38 2.38
C SER A 71 -0.30 -2.34 1.70
N LEU A 72 -0.20 -1.13 2.27
CA LEU A 72 0.61 -0.04 1.70
C LEU A 72 2.11 -0.38 1.67
N ALA A 73 2.64 -1.08 2.65
CA ALA A 73 4.06 -1.43 2.71
C ALA A 73 4.53 -2.25 1.48
N PRO A 74 3.92 -3.41 1.14
CA PRO A 74 4.31 -4.16 -0.06
C PRO A 74 3.91 -3.44 -1.36
N MET A 75 2.83 -2.67 -1.36
CA MET A 75 2.41 -1.88 -2.52
C MET A 75 3.47 -0.83 -2.88
N THR A 76 3.90 -0.02 -1.93
CA THR A 76 4.92 1.02 -2.15
C THR A 76 6.30 0.43 -2.46
N ALA A 77 6.66 -0.70 -1.85
CA ALA A 77 7.86 -1.45 -2.20
C ALA A 77 7.81 -1.94 -3.66
N SER A 78 6.65 -2.43 -4.12
CA SER A 78 6.45 -2.82 -5.51
C SER A 78 6.58 -1.64 -6.48
N PHE A 79 6.12 -0.45 -6.09
CA PHE A 79 6.30 0.77 -6.89
C PHE A 79 7.76 1.15 -7.04
N TRP A 80 8.53 1.04 -5.94
CA TRP A 80 9.97 1.29 -5.97
C TRP A 80 10.70 0.31 -6.90
N VAL A 81 10.39 -0.97 -6.81
CA VAL A 81 10.96 -1.99 -7.71
C VAL A 81 10.56 -1.71 -9.16
N THR A 82 9.29 -1.41 -9.43
CA THR A 82 8.80 -1.05 -10.76
C THR A 82 9.55 0.14 -11.34
N TYR A 83 9.72 1.20 -10.55
CA TYR A 83 10.47 2.38 -10.98
C TYR A 83 11.92 2.07 -11.36
N ASN A 84 12.60 1.27 -10.55
CA ASN A 84 13.99 0.87 -10.83
C ASN A 84 14.12 -0.03 -12.07
N LEU A 85 13.11 -0.87 -12.35
CA LEU A 85 13.14 -1.78 -13.50
C LEU A 85 12.73 -1.11 -14.82
N THR A 86 11.80 -0.15 -14.78
CA THR A 86 11.13 0.36 -15.98
C THR A 86 11.17 1.87 -16.12
N GLY A 87 11.49 2.62 -15.07
CA GLY A 87 11.34 4.07 -15.00
C GLY A 87 9.90 4.56 -14.78
N GLU A 88 8.91 3.66 -14.74
CA GLU A 88 7.51 4.02 -14.50
C GLU A 88 7.29 4.37 -13.01
N ASN A 89 6.85 5.61 -12.74
CA ASN A 89 6.67 6.11 -11.39
C ASN A 89 5.21 5.98 -10.92
N LEU A 90 4.88 4.84 -10.29
CA LEU A 90 3.55 4.57 -9.75
C LEU A 90 3.21 5.38 -8.49
N PHE A 91 4.18 6.02 -7.85
CA PHE A 91 3.91 6.94 -6.74
C PHE A 91 3.11 8.18 -7.17
N LEU A 92 3.16 8.52 -8.46
CA LEU A 92 2.41 9.62 -9.06
C LEU A 92 1.04 9.20 -9.59
N TRP A 93 0.65 7.93 -9.39
CA TRP A 93 -0.66 7.47 -9.85
C TRP A 93 -1.80 8.25 -9.18
N GLU A 94 -2.69 8.76 -10.02
CA GLU A 94 -3.91 9.44 -9.60
C GLU A 94 -5.04 9.09 -10.57
N GLN A 95 -6.22 8.78 -10.04
CA GLN A 95 -7.41 8.49 -10.82
C GLN A 95 -8.66 8.88 -10.02
N GLU A 96 -9.52 9.73 -10.60
CA GLU A 96 -10.79 10.11 -9.99
C GLU A 96 -10.66 10.62 -8.55
N GLY A 97 -9.63 11.40 -8.29
CA GLY A 97 -9.33 11.93 -6.97
C GLY A 97 -8.76 10.91 -5.97
N LYS A 98 -8.43 9.71 -6.42
CA LYS A 98 -7.77 8.66 -5.63
C LYS A 98 -6.27 8.71 -5.91
N SER A 99 -5.45 8.53 -4.90
CA SER A 99 -3.99 8.42 -5.04
C SER A 99 -3.39 7.64 -3.87
N VAL A 100 -2.20 7.12 -4.09
CA VAL A 100 -1.45 6.43 -3.02
C VAL A 100 -1.06 7.40 -1.92
N LYS A 101 -0.74 8.66 -2.28
CA LYS A 101 -0.47 9.71 -1.29
C LYS A 101 -1.66 9.89 -0.34
N LYS A 102 -2.90 9.91 -0.84
CA LYS A 102 -4.08 10.00 0.03
C LYS A 102 -4.22 8.83 0.99
N ALA A 103 -3.86 7.62 0.56
CA ALA A 103 -3.88 6.46 1.45
C ALA A 103 -2.80 6.55 2.54
N LEU A 104 -1.63 7.09 2.22
CA LEU A 104 -0.59 7.38 3.20
C LEU A 104 -0.99 8.49 4.16
N ASP A 105 -1.60 9.57 3.67
CA ASP A 105 -2.14 10.66 4.51
C ASP A 105 -3.24 10.14 5.46
N TYR A 106 -4.08 9.23 4.97
CA TYR A 106 -5.10 8.55 5.77
C TYR A 106 -4.48 7.69 6.87
N LEU A 107 -3.45 6.90 6.54
CA LEU A 107 -2.69 6.12 7.51
C LEU A 107 -2.06 7.02 8.57
N LEU A 108 -1.34 8.08 8.17
CA LEU A 108 -0.70 9.04 9.06
C LEU A 108 -1.69 9.67 10.04
N ARG A 109 -2.84 10.13 9.53
CA ARG A 109 -3.87 10.74 10.37
C ARG A 109 -4.26 9.83 11.52
N TYR A 110 -4.61 8.58 11.22
CA TYR A 110 -5.08 7.65 12.23
C TYR A 110 -3.96 6.99 13.03
N GLN A 111 -2.73 7.01 12.53
CA GLN A 111 -1.55 6.66 13.31
C GLN A 111 -1.34 7.67 14.44
N LYS A 112 -1.49 8.97 14.14
CA LYS A 112 -1.39 10.05 15.14
C LYS A 112 -2.62 10.12 16.06
N SER A 113 -3.78 9.71 15.60
CA SER A 113 -5.05 9.78 16.35
C SER A 113 -5.87 8.47 16.23
N PRO A 114 -5.40 7.36 16.79
CA PRO A 114 -6.08 6.06 16.66
C PRO A 114 -7.51 6.04 17.26
N SER A 115 -7.79 6.89 18.24
CA SER A 115 -9.11 7.03 18.85
C SER A 115 -10.17 7.61 17.90
N GLU A 116 -9.77 8.25 16.82
CA GLU A 116 -10.65 8.76 15.77
C GLU A 116 -11.01 7.70 14.69
N TRP A 117 -10.51 6.48 14.83
CA TRP A 117 -10.74 5.41 13.84
C TRP A 117 -12.22 5.08 13.72
N LYS A 118 -12.84 5.53 12.63
CA LYS A 118 -14.29 5.45 12.42
C LYS A 118 -14.84 4.06 12.05
N TRP A 119 -13.96 3.09 11.79
CA TRP A 119 -14.35 1.77 11.34
C TRP A 119 -14.52 0.74 12.46
N TYR A 120 -14.35 1.19 13.72
CA TYR A 120 -14.51 0.34 14.88
C TYR A 120 -14.84 1.18 16.13
N GLU A 121 -15.94 0.84 16.80
CA GLU A 121 -16.36 1.46 18.05
C GLU A 121 -15.89 0.60 19.23
N GLY A 122 -14.68 0.79 19.69
CA GLY A 122 -14.15 0.03 20.81
C GLY A 122 -12.74 0.43 21.21
N PRO A 123 -12.26 -0.06 22.35
CA PRO A 123 -10.91 0.23 22.80
C PRO A 123 -9.86 -0.51 21.94
N ASN A 124 -8.63 -0.03 22.02
CA ASN A 124 -7.46 -0.72 21.45
C ASN A 124 -7.44 -0.78 19.91
N VAL A 125 -7.95 0.25 19.24
CA VAL A 125 -7.56 0.47 17.85
C VAL A 125 -6.08 0.80 17.84
N GLY A 126 -5.31 0.05 17.13
CA GLY A 126 -3.87 0.29 17.13
C GLY A 126 -3.16 -0.26 15.93
N THR A 127 -2.03 0.32 15.71
CA THR A 127 -0.95 -0.22 14.91
C THR A 127 0.03 -0.90 15.84
N HIS A 128 0.75 -1.90 15.33
CA HIS A 128 1.87 -2.46 16.07
C HIS A 128 3.05 -1.49 16.03
N ALA A 129 3.12 -0.66 17.04
CA ALA A 129 4.16 0.31 17.40
C ALA A 129 4.94 0.98 16.23
N THR A 130 6.04 0.44 15.77
CA THR A 130 7.01 1.17 14.94
C THR A 130 6.89 0.95 13.43
N TRP A 131 6.06 0.05 12.96
CA TRP A 131 6.04 -0.31 11.53
C TRP A 131 5.44 0.75 10.60
N PRO A 132 4.33 1.43 10.96
CA PRO A 132 3.82 2.51 10.13
C PRO A 132 4.81 3.66 10.00
N ASP A 133 5.57 3.95 11.07
CA ASP A 133 6.56 5.02 11.08
C ASP A 133 7.66 4.76 10.06
N ASN A 134 8.17 3.54 9.97
CA ASN A 134 9.19 3.16 8.99
C ASN A 134 8.72 3.35 7.54
N LEU A 135 7.45 3.02 7.26
CA LEU A 135 6.87 3.25 5.93
C LEU A 135 6.74 4.74 5.65
N LEU A 136 6.20 5.49 6.60
CA LEU A 136 5.99 6.93 6.43
C LEU A 136 7.31 7.68 6.28
N GLU A 137 8.34 7.33 7.04
CA GLU A 137 9.69 7.90 6.90
C GLU A 137 10.27 7.64 5.49
N ALA A 138 10.13 6.41 4.98
CA ALA A 138 10.55 6.10 3.61
C ALA A 138 9.77 6.93 2.58
N MET A 139 8.48 7.14 2.80
CA MET A 139 7.62 7.93 1.89
C MET A 139 7.87 9.44 2.00
N ALA A 140 8.42 9.93 3.12
CA ALA A 140 8.85 11.32 3.25
C ALA A 140 9.84 11.71 2.15
N GLY A 141 10.81 10.84 1.87
CA GLY A 141 11.77 11.04 0.78
C GLY A 141 11.16 10.99 -0.62
N ILE A 142 10.14 10.15 -0.82
CA ILE A 142 9.46 9.99 -2.11
C ILE A 142 8.58 11.20 -2.46
N TYR A 143 7.80 11.68 -1.48
CA TYR A 143 6.82 12.76 -1.70
C TYR A 143 7.33 14.15 -1.29
N GLY A 144 8.51 14.24 -0.67
CA GLY A 144 9.00 15.51 -0.10
C GLY A 144 8.13 16.02 1.05
N GLU A 145 7.44 15.14 1.77
CA GLU A 145 6.45 15.47 2.79
C GLU A 145 7.04 15.30 4.19
N SER A 146 7.44 16.41 4.83
CA SER A 146 8.08 16.38 6.15
C SER A 146 7.19 15.80 7.25
N ALA A 147 5.85 15.94 7.10
CA ALA A 147 4.90 15.43 8.08
C ALA A 147 4.94 13.89 8.25
N TYR A 148 5.50 13.17 7.29
CA TYR A 148 5.68 11.73 7.39
C TYR A 148 6.86 11.32 8.28
N GLY A 149 7.84 12.19 8.48
CA GLY A 149 9.02 11.95 9.31
C GLY A 149 8.90 12.46 10.76
N GLU A 150 7.77 13.05 11.12
CA GLU A 150 7.45 13.59 12.46
C GLU A 150 6.59 12.59 13.28
#